data_09450a1c2085b3c595422c672fee5bce
#
_entry.id   09450a1c2085b3c595422c672fee5bce
#
_cell.length_a   1.000
_cell.length_b   1.000
_cell.length_c   1.000
_cell.angle_alpha   90.00
_cell.angle_beta   90.00
_cell.angle_gamma   90.00
#
_symmetry.space_group_name_H-M   'P 1'
#
loop_
_entity.id
_entity.type
_entity.pdbx_description
1 polymer ?
#
loop_
_entity_poly.entity_id
_entity_poly.type
_entity_poly.pdbx_seq_one_letter_code
_entity_poly.pdbx_strand_id
1 'polypeptide(L)'
;LGIWAAAGALLTGCKAAGGSGAGNRLRPLELSSLEYTGRLELEYAEQFAVDLYQDGFQVLTVADGSRMLLVPEGKEAPEDVPEETAVVYQPVKNIYLAASAAMDMFRDLDALDTIRLSGTDADGWYIKEAREAMKSGKILYAGKYSAPDYERILAEGCSLAVENTMISHAPEVREKLESFGIPVAVDYSSYETEPLGRMEWIKFYGALTGKEEQASAAFDEQKAAMEAAAGGSEEAASGDGADVDPARR
;
A
#
# COMPACT_ATOMS: atom_id res chain seq x y z
N LEU A 1 -4.20 13.06 -69.89
CA LEU A 1 -3.81 13.70 -68.62
C LEU A 1 -4.89 13.46 -67.59
N GLY A 2 -4.84 12.32 -66.88
CA GLY A 2 -5.79 11.96 -65.85
C GLY A 2 -5.08 11.84 -64.53
N ILE A 3 -5.51 12.59 -63.53
CA ILE A 3 -5.03 12.57 -62.17
C ILE A 3 -6.00 11.69 -61.37
N TRP A 4 -5.51 10.59 -60.85
CA TRP A 4 -6.25 9.71 -59.91
C TRP A 4 -5.90 10.16 -58.49
N ALA A 5 -6.91 10.64 -57.75
CA ALA A 5 -6.82 10.89 -56.33
C ALA A 5 -7.30 9.66 -55.57
N ALA A 6 -6.38 9.05 -54.79
CA ALA A 6 -6.69 7.96 -53.89
C ALA A 6 -7.15 8.54 -52.53
N ALA A 7 -8.43 8.30 -52.20
CA ALA A 7 -8.98 8.63 -50.88
C ALA A 7 -8.63 7.51 -49.90
N GLY A 8 -7.72 7.78 -48.98
CA GLY A 8 -7.43 6.91 -47.83
C GLY A 8 -8.47 7.12 -46.73
N ALA A 9 -9.26 6.12 -46.44
CA ALA A 9 -10.19 6.11 -45.30
C ALA A 9 -9.41 5.83 -44.01
N LEU A 10 -9.30 6.83 -43.13
CA LEU A 10 -8.81 6.68 -41.76
C LEU A 10 -9.96 6.06 -40.93
N LEU A 11 -9.80 4.80 -40.58
CA LEU A 11 -10.61 4.14 -39.57
C LEU A 11 -10.12 4.61 -38.17
N THR A 12 -10.80 5.60 -37.64
CA THR A 12 -10.68 5.98 -36.22
C THR A 12 -11.43 4.95 -35.39
N GLY A 13 -10.67 4.01 -34.82
CA GLY A 13 -11.18 3.09 -33.81
C GLY A 13 -11.47 3.88 -32.52
N CYS A 14 -12.74 4.10 -32.21
CA CYS A 14 -13.16 4.55 -30.89
C CYS A 14 -12.86 3.46 -29.87
N LYS A 15 -11.80 3.64 -29.09
CA LYS A 15 -11.55 2.86 -27.89
C LYS A 15 -12.55 3.34 -26.84
N ALA A 16 -13.49 2.48 -26.46
CA ALA A 16 -14.49 2.77 -25.46
C ALA A 16 -13.82 3.13 -24.14
N ALA A 17 -14.09 4.34 -23.66
CA ALA A 17 -13.75 4.77 -22.32
C ALA A 17 -14.76 4.13 -21.36
N GLY A 18 -14.36 3.03 -20.75
CA GLY A 18 -15.07 2.40 -19.64
C GLY A 18 -14.13 2.27 -18.47
N GLY A 19 -14.09 3.28 -17.61
CA GLY A 19 -13.29 3.28 -16.40
C GLY A 19 -13.62 4.51 -15.57
N SER A 20 -14.73 4.42 -14.85
CA SER A 20 -15.27 5.51 -14.05
C SER A 20 -14.50 5.70 -12.74
N GLY A 21 -14.06 6.91 -12.47
CA GLY A 21 -13.86 7.46 -11.13
C GLY A 21 -12.53 7.16 -10.41
N ALA A 22 -12.01 5.95 -10.40
CA ALA A 22 -10.78 5.60 -9.69
C ALA A 22 -9.52 6.16 -10.39
N GLY A 23 -9.43 6.04 -11.72
CA GLY A 23 -8.26 6.49 -12.48
C GLY A 23 -7.98 8.00 -12.42
N ASN A 24 -8.94 8.81 -11.98
CA ASN A 24 -8.72 10.26 -11.81
C ASN A 24 -8.15 10.62 -10.44
N ARG A 25 -8.35 9.77 -9.42
CA ARG A 25 -7.86 10.01 -8.05
C ARG A 25 -6.39 9.70 -7.89
N LEU A 26 -5.87 8.75 -8.67
CA LEU A 26 -4.48 8.30 -8.64
C LEU A 26 -3.60 9.02 -9.69
N ARG A 27 -3.92 10.27 -10.06
CA ARG A 27 -3.04 11.06 -10.95
C ARG A 27 -1.81 11.53 -10.20
N PRO A 28 -0.64 11.61 -10.89
CA PRO A 28 0.55 12.21 -10.32
C PRO A 28 0.27 13.61 -9.78
N LEU A 29 0.92 13.96 -8.70
CA LEU A 29 0.89 15.30 -8.15
C LEU A 29 1.75 16.21 -9.02
N GLU A 30 1.20 17.33 -9.48
CA GLU A 30 1.96 18.33 -10.24
C GLU A 30 2.70 19.23 -9.24
N LEU A 31 4.03 19.10 -9.21
CA LEU A 31 4.95 19.94 -8.43
C LEU A 31 5.85 20.68 -9.43
N SER A 32 5.87 22.01 -9.38
CA SER A 32 6.68 22.80 -10.29
C SER A 32 8.17 22.74 -9.97
N SER A 33 8.50 22.39 -8.74
CA SER A 33 9.86 22.28 -8.19
C SER A 33 10.50 20.91 -8.34
N LEU A 34 9.73 19.87 -8.66
CA LEU A 34 10.20 18.49 -8.80
C LEU A 34 9.79 17.91 -10.16
N GLU A 35 10.75 17.36 -10.88
CA GLU A 35 10.48 16.64 -12.13
C GLU A 35 9.90 15.25 -11.83
N TYR A 36 8.74 14.95 -12.41
CA TYR A 36 8.15 13.60 -12.38
C TYR A 36 8.99 12.67 -13.26
N THR A 37 9.47 11.56 -12.70
CA THR A 37 10.35 10.61 -13.39
C THR A 37 9.66 9.31 -13.77
N GLY A 38 8.51 9.00 -13.16
CA GLY A 38 7.76 7.79 -13.45
C GLY A 38 6.84 7.37 -12.32
N ARG A 39 6.31 6.17 -12.44
CA ARG A 39 5.44 5.54 -11.45
C ARG A 39 5.91 4.11 -11.19
N LEU A 40 5.84 3.67 -9.95
CA LEU A 40 6.04 2.28 -9.60
C LEU A 40 5.02 1.41 -10.35
N GLU A 41 5.50 0.39 -11.04
CA GLU A 41 4.65 -0.55 -11.76
C GLU A 41 3.98 -1.52 -10.76
N LEU A 42 2.65 -1.58 -10.83
CA LEU A 42 1.83 -2.50 -10.05
C LEU A 42 1.12 -3.44 -11.01
N GLU A 43 1.08 -4.73 -10.66
CA GLU A 43 0.49 -5.76 -11.50
C GLU A 43 -0.97 -6.03 -11.16
N TYR A 44 -1.33 -5.93 -9.88
CA TYR A 44 -2.64 -6.33 -9.35
C TYR A 44 -3.29 -5.25 -8.47
N ALA A 45 -2.50 -4.48 -7.73
CA ALA A 45 -3.05 -3.49 -6.82
C ALA A 45 -3.60 -2.27 -7.55
N GLU A 46 -4.82 -1.86 -7.18
CA GLU A 46 -5.55 -0.75 -7.80
C GLU A 46 -5.87 0.38 -6.81
N GLN A 47 -5.66 0.15 -5.51
CA GLN A 47 -6.07 1.08 -4.46
C GLN A 47 -4.98 2.06 -4.02
N PHE A 48 -3.78 1.98 -4.62
CA PHE A 48 -2.72 2.95 -4.39
C PHE A 48 -1.88 3.20 -5.64
N ALA A 49 -1.06 4.24 -5.59
CA ALA A 49 -0.02 4.53 -6.56
C ALA A 49 1.20 5.12 -5.85
N VAL A 50 2.39 4.89 -6.41
CA VAL A 50 3.65 5.48 -5.97
C VAL A 50 4.23 6.22 -7.17
N ASP A 51 4.16 7.54 -7.15
CA ASP A 51 4.73 8.40 -8.16
C ASP A 51 6.16 8.79 -7.77
N LEU A 52 7.07 8.68 -8.73
CA LEU A 52 8.50 8.88 -8.54
C LEU A 52 8.90 10.26 -9.12
N TYR A 53 9.72 10.97 -8.37
CA TYR A 53 10.23 12.26 -8.74
C TYR A 53 11.76 12.30 -8.64
N GLN A 54 12.38 13.33 -9.23
CA GLN A 54 13.82 13.52 -9.15
C GLN A 54 14.31 13.53 -7.69
N ASP A 55 15.58 13.23 -7.50
CA ASP A 55 16.27 13.26 -6.20
C ASP A 55 15.68 12.30 -5.15
N GLY A 56 14.90 11.30 -5.57
CA GLY A 56 14.33 10.27 -4.69
C GLY A 56 13.04 10.66 -3.98
N PHE A 57 12.45 11.81 -4.29
CA PHE A 57 11.11 12.14 -3.78
C PHE A 57 10.06 11.19 -4.34
N GLN A 58 9.08 10.85 -3.53
CA GLN A 58 7.98 9.98 -3.94
C GLN A 58 6.65 10.55 -3.43
N VAL A 59 5.58 10.32 -4.18
CA VAL A 59 4.22 10.63 -3.72
C VAL A 59 3.41 9.35 -3.66
N LEU A 60 2.99 8.99 -2.48
CA LEU A 60 2.01 7.93 -2.25
C LEU A 60 0.61 8.52 -2.39
N THR A 61 -0.22 7.92 -3.22
CA THR A 61 -1.64 8.28 -3.36
C THR A 61 -2.48 7.04 -3.10
N VAL A 62 -3.52 7.15 -2.28
CA VAL A 62 -4.46 6.05 -2.02
C VAL A 62 -5.84 6.34 -2.59
N ALA A 63 -6.70 5.32 -2.63
CA ALA A 63 -7.98 5.35 -3.33
C ALA A 63 -8.98 6.43 -2.84
N ASP A 64 -8.87 6.90 -1.59
CA ASP A 64 -9.67 8.03 -1.09
C ASP A 64 -9.21 9.39 -1.63
N GLY A 65 -8.09 9.42 -2.36
CA GLY A 65 -7.47 10.61 -2.93
C GLY A 65 -6.48 11.30 -2.00
N SER A 66 -6.27 10.79 -0.78
CA SER A 66 -5.24 11.32 0.11
C SER A 66 -3.83 11.05 -0.44
N ARG A 67 -2.93 12.01 -0.19
CA ARG A 67 -1.57 12.00 -0.72
C ARG A 67 -0.55 12.23 0.37
N MET A 68 0.59 11.58 0.19
CA MET A 68 1.74 11.72 1.05
C MET A 68 2.99 11.93 0.23
N LEU A 69 3.67 13.06 0.42
CA LEU A 69 5.00 13.30 -0.13
C LEU A 69 6.04 12.70 0.81
N LEU A 70 6.78 11.72 0.34
CA LEU A 70 7.95 11.18 1.03
C LEU A 70 9.16 12.05 0.68
N VAL A 71 9.75 12.64 1.69
CA VAL A 71 10.94 13.49 1.59
C VAL A 71 12.16 12.65 1.97
N PRO A 72 13.13 12.45 1.05
CA PRO A 72 14.33 11.66 1.35
C PRO A 72 15.15 12.25 2.48
N GLU A 73 15.93 11.41 3.15
CA GLU A 73 16.83 11.85 4.23
C GLU A 73 17.78 12.96 3.76
N GLY A 74 17.86 14.01 4.55
CA GLY A 74 18.73 15.16 4.28
C GLY A 74 18.20 16.13 3.22
N LYS A 75 16.97 15.93 2.73
CA LYS A 75 16.28 16.87 1.83
C LYS A 75 15.23 17.67 2.62
N GLU A 76 14.81 18.79 2.03
CA GLU A 76 13.70 19.60 2.52
C GLU A 76 12.49 19.44 1.60
N ALA A 77 11.28 19.53 2.16
CA ALA A 77 10.07 19.50 1.36
C ALA A 77 9.99 20.74 0.46
N PRO A 78 9.53 20.60 -0.81
CA PRO A 78 9.28 21.73 -1.69
C PRO A 78 8.26 22.71 -1.11
N GLU A 79 8.42 24.01 -1.44
CA GLU A 79 7.49 25.05 -1.00
C GLU A 79 6.12 24.99 -1.70
N ASP A 80 6.06 24.35 -2.86
CA ASP A 80 4.85 24.25 -3.69
C ASP A 80 4.02 22.98 -3.43
N VAL A 81 4.28 22.27 -2.31
CA VAL A 81 3.46 21.12 -1.89
C VAL A 81 2.07 21.63 -1.49
N PRO A 82 0.99 21.10 -2.09
CA PRO A 82 -0.37 21.47 -1.70
C PRO A 82 -0.66 21.18 -0.23
N GLU A 83 -1.41 22.05 0.43
CA GLU A 83 -1.72 21.97 1.87
C GLU A 83 -2.39 20.64 2.26
N GLU A 84 -3.19 20.06 1.34
CA GLU A 84 -3.85 18.77 1.54
C GLU A 84 -2.93 17.56 1.39
N THR A 85 -1.67 17.76 0.97
CA THR A 85 -0.68 16.69 0.84
C THR A 85 0.13 16.57 2.12
N ALA A 86 0.04 15.44 2.79
CA ALA A 86 0.84 15.18 3.97
C ALA A 86 2.33 15.08 3.60
N VAL A 87 3.21 15.63 4.44
CA VAL A 87 4.66 15.53 4.26
C VAL A 87 5.23 14.56 5.28
N VAL A 88 5.95 13.56 4.80
CA VAL A 88 6.55 12.51 5.61
C VAL A 88 8.05 12.44 5.31
N TYR A 89 8.87 12.67 6.32
CA TYR A 89 10.34 12.62 6.20
C TYR A 89 10.87 11.21 6.42
N GLN A 90 11.74 10.76 5.54
CA GLN A 90 12.44 9.48 5.68
C GLN A 90 13.76 9.65 6.44
N PRO A 91 14.21 8.62 7.18
CA PRO A 91 13.54 7.35 7.44
C PRO A 91 12.36 7.50 8.40
N VAL A 92 11.22 6.92 8.05
CA VAL A 92 10.03 6.95 8.90
C VAL A 92 10.28 6.11 10.16
N LYS A 93 9.93 6.66 11.33
CA LYS A 93 10.11 6.02 12.64
C LYS A 93 8.91 6.31 13.53
N ASN A 94 8.79 5.54 14.61
CA ASN A 94 7.75 5.72 15.61
C ASN A 94 6.33 5.71 15.02
N ILE A 95 6.09 4.78 14.11
CA ILE A 95 4.77 4.59 13.49
C ILE A 95 3.77 4.11 14.56
N TYR A 96 2.55 4.70 14.57
CA TYR A 96 1.38 4.12 15.19
C TYR A 96 0.66 3.26 14.16
N LEU A 97 0.67 1.93 14.35
CA LEU A 97 0.06 0.96 13.44
C LEU A 97 -1.27 0.46 14.01
N ALA A 98 -2.38 0.96 13.46
CA ALA A 98 -3.74 0.47 13.74
C ALA A 98 -4.26 -0.48 12.64
N ALA A 99 -3.67 -0.44 11.44
CA ALA A 99 -3.95 -1.37 10.34
C ALA A 99 -3.29 -2.73 10.60
N SER A 100 -4.02 -3.66 11.22
CA SER A 100 -3.45 -4.95 11.62
C SER A 100 -2.94 -5.81 10.46
N ALA A 101 -3.54 -5.69 9.26
CA ALA A 101 -3.09 -6.40 8.06
C ALA A 101 -1.67 -6.00 7.63
N ALA A 102 -1.25 -4.78 7.91
CA ALA A 102 0.06 -4.28 7.52
C ALA A 102 1.22 -4.84 8.36
N MET A 103 0.96 -5.33 9.58
CA MET A 103 2.01 -5.84 10.47
C MET A 103 2.85 -6.94 9.83
N ASP A 104 2.23 -7.83 9.06
CA ASP A 104 2.92 -8.91 8.36
C ASP A 104 3.85 -8.37 7.26
N MET A 105 3.40 -7.34 6.55
CA MET A 105 4.20 -6.66 5.52
C MET A 105 5.42 -5.96 6.12
N PHE A 106 5.26 -5.31 7.27
CA PHE A 106 6.39 -4.73 8.01
C PHE A 106 7.38 -5.79 8.49
N ARG A 107 6.89 -6.98 8.90
CA ARG A 107 7.76 -8.11 9.25
C ARG A 107 8.54 -8.61 8.04
N ASP A 108 7.88 -8.82 6.91
CA ASP A 108 8.50 -9.33 5.68
C ASP A 108 9.53 -8.35 5.10
N LEU A 109 9.34 -7.06 5.35
CA LEU A 109 10.30 -6.01 5.02
C LEU A 109 11.45 -5.86 6.04
N ASP A 110 11.46 -6.65 7.12
CA ASP A 110 12.37 -6.42 8.25
C ASP A 110 12.33 -4.96 8.74
N ALA A 111 11.12 -4.42 8.88
CA ALA A 111 10.84 -3.03 9.23
C ALA A 111 10.01 -2.86 10.51
N LEU A 112 9.91 -3.92 11.34
CA LEU A 112 9.18 -3.86 12.62
C LEU A 112 9.75 -2.81 13.59
N ASP A 113 11.02 -2.46 13.46
CA ASP A 113 11.69 -1.43 14.26
C ASP A 113 11.22 -0.01 13.94
N THR A 114 10.54 0.20 12.82
CA THR A 114 9.89 1.48 12.50
C THR A 114 8.59 1.68 13.25
N ILE A 115 7.97 0.60 13.75
CA ILE A 115 6.73 0.62 14.50
C ILE A 115 7.05 0.81 15.98
N ARG A 116 6.56 1.90 16.56
CA ARG A 116 6.67 2.16 18.01
C ARG A 116 5.38 1.86 18.76
N LEU A 117 4.25 2.02 18.11
CA LEU A 117 2.93 1.96 18.71
C LEU A 117 2.01 1.03 17.91
N SER A 118 1.19 0.24 18.60
CA SER A 118 0.24 -0.68 17.99
C SER A 118 -1.19 -0.39 18.45
N GLY A 119 -2.14 -0.44 17.51
CA GLY A 119 -3.56 -0.39 17.77
C GLY A 119 -4.16 -1.71 18.28
N THR A 120 -3.36 -2.77 18.27
CA THR A 120 -3.72 -4.11 18.76
C THR A 120 -2.77 -4.47 19.90
N ASP A 121 -3.29 -5.05 20.98
CA ASP A 121 -2.47 -5.49 22.12
C ASP A 121 -1.68 -6.77 21.81
N ALA A 122 -0.77 -7.15 22.72
CA ALA A 122 0.12 -8.29 22.51
C ALA A 122 -0.62 -9.63 22.34
N ASP A 123 -1.75 -9.80 23.00
CA ASP A 123 -2.51 -11.05 22.96
C ASP A 123 -3.38 -11.15 21.68
N GLY A 124 -3.66 -10.02 21.05
CA GLY A 124 -4.37 -9.94 19.78
C GLY A 124 -3.49 -10.27 18.55
N TRP A 125 -2.17 -10.39 18.70
CA TRP A 125 -1.27 -10.70 17.58
C TRP A 125 -1.00 -12.20 17.44
N TYR A 126 -1.20 -12.76 16.25
CA TYR A 126 -0.74 -14.10 15.88
C TYR A 126 0.71 -14.10 15.39
N ILE A 127 1.22 -12.95 14.88
CA ILE A 127 2.59 -12.77 14.41
C ILE A 127 3.53 -12.80 15.63
N LYS A 128 4.42 -13.78 15.67
CA LYS A 128 5.30 -14.05 16.81
C LYS A 128 6.21 -12.85 17.09
N GLU A 129 6.82 -12.30 16.05
CA GLU A 129 7.79 -11.20 16.13
C GLU A 129 7.12 -9.92 16.70
N ALA A 130 5.89 -9.63 16.28
CA ALA A 130 5.11 -8.51 16.81
C ALA A 130 4.80 -8.70 18.30
N ARG A 131 4.39 -9.92 18.71
CA ARG A 131 4.15 -10.25 20.12
C ARG A 131 5.40 -10.13 20.97
N GLU A 132 6.55 -10.58 20.47
CA GLU A 132 7.83 -10.48 21.17
C GLU A 132 8.29 -9.03 21.30
N ALA A 133 8.12 -8.24 20.23
CA ALA A 133 8.41 -6.80 20.26
C ALA A 133 7.55 -6.06 21.28
N MET A 134 6.27 -6.42 21.39
CA MET A 134 5.37 -5.83 22.40
C MET A 134 5.72 -6.29 23.82
N LYS A 135 5.99 -7.57 24.04
CA LYS A 135 6.40 -8.10 25.35
C LYS A 135 7.72 -7.51 25.85
N SER A 136 8.63 -7.19 24.94
CA SER A 136 9.90 -6.53 25.26
C SER A 136 9.79 -5.01 25.40
N GLY A 137 8.62 -4.41 25.15
CA GLY A 137 8.41 -2.96 25.22
C GLY A 137 8.99 -2.18 24.03
N LYS A 138 9.42 -2.85 22.96
CA LYS A 138 9.84 -2.21 21.72
C LYS A 138 8.64 -1.59 20.99
N ILE A 139 7.53 -2.31 20.98
CA ILE A 139 6.23 -1.80 20.50
C ILE A 139 5.29 -1.72 21.70
N LEU A 140 4.59 -0.59 21.85
CA LEU A 140 3.65 -0.34 22.94
C LEU A 140 2.21 -0.33 22.41
N TYR A 141 1.29 -0.82 23.20
CA TYR A 141 -0.14 -0.65 22.89
C TYR A 141 -0.57 0.80 23.12
N ALA A 142 -1.19 1.42 22.12
CA ALA A 142 -1.62 2.83 22.17
C ALA A 142 -3.11 2.99 21.84
N GLY A 143 -3.93 2.02 22.22
CA GLY A 143 -5.37 2.05 21.94
C GLY A 143 -5.71 1.64 20.50
N LYS A 144 -6.97 1.28 20.26
CA LYS A 144 -7.46 0.88 18.93
C LYS A 144 -7.79 2.10 18.06
N TYR A 145 -7.95 1.90 16.75
CA TYR A 145 -8.27 2.92 15.75
C TYR A 145 -9.37 3.92 16.18
N SER A 146 -10.41 3.46 16.90
CA SER A 146 -11.55 4.30 17.32
C SER A 146 -11.38 4.95 18.70
N ALA A 147 -10.32 4.65 19.43
CA ALA A 147 -10.03 5.18 20.76
C ALA A 147 -8.51 5.10 21.05
N PRO A 148 -7.69 5.85 20.29
CA PRO A 148 -6.25 5.87 20.51
C PRO A 148 -5.88 6.61 21.79
N ASP A 149 -4.75 6.21 22.39
CA ASP A 149 -4.13 6.89 23.51
C ASP A 149 -3.27 8.05 22.99
N TYR A 150 -3.89 9.20 22.78
CA TYR A 150 -3.21 10.38 22.23
C TYR A 150 -2.04 10.86 23.07
N GLU A 151 -2.11 10.72 24.41
CA GLU A 151 -1.03 11.13 25.30
C GLU A 151 0.20 10.27 25.02
N ARG A 152 0.03 8.97 24.91
CA ARG A 152 1.11 8.04 24.56
C ARG A 152 1.63 8.26 23.15
N ILE A 153 0.75 8.45 22.18
CA ILE A 153 1.12 8.72 20.78
C ILE A 153 2.03 9.93 20.68
N LEU A 154 1.69 11.01 21.38
CA LEU A 154 2.49 12.24 21.43
C LEU A 154 3.78 12.05 22.22
N ALA A 155 3.72 11.37 23.39
CA ALA A 155 4.89 11.15 24.24
C ALA A 155 5.98 10.30 23.57
N GLU A 156 5.57 9.35 22.72
CA GLU A 156 6.50 8.48 21.97
C GLU A 156 6.97 9.12 20.65
N GLY A 157 6.55 10.34 20.36
CA GLY A 157 6.96 11.08 19.16
C GLY A 157 6.50 10.41 17.86
N CYS A 158 5.24 9.98 17.80
CA CYS A 158 4.67 9.37 16.61
C CYS A 158 4.81 10.31 15.40
N SER A 159 5.38 9.81 14.30
CA SER A 159 5.61 10.58 13.08
C SER A 159 4.62 10.25 11.96
N LEU A 160 3.90 9.14 12.08
CA LEU A 160 2.92 8.67 11.10
C LEU A 160 1.95 7.70 11.79
N ALA A 161 0.66 7.84 11.50
CA ALA A 161 -0.34 6.84 11.83
C ALA A 161 -0.70 6.04 10.57
N VAL A 162 -0.70 4.71 10.67
CA VAL A 162 -1.18 3.80 9.62
C VAL A 162 -2.49 3.19 10.12
N GLU A 163 -3.58 3.65 9.54
CA GLU A 163 -4.94 3.29 9.90
C GLU A 163 -5.55 2.34 8.86
N ASN A 164 -6.55 1.57 9.26
CA ASN A 164 -7.37 0.79 8.34
C ASN A 164 -8.62 1.59 7.92
N THR A 165 -9.38 1.09 6.94
CA THR A 165 -10.57 1.76 6.41
C THR A 165 -11.68 1.96 7.43
N MET A 166 -11.64 1.28 8.59
CA MET A 166 -12.59 1.50 9.69
C MET A 166 -12.47 2.89 10.31
N ILE A 167 -11.36 3.59 10.07
CA ILE A 167 -11.19 4.99 10.51
C ILE A 167 -12.27 5.91 9.93
N SER A 168 -12.88 5.55 8.80
CA SER A 168 -14.00 6.29 8.22
C SER A 168 -15.24 6.34 9.12
N HIS A 169 -15.35 5.42 10.09
CA HIS A 169 -16.40 5.42 11.11
C HIS A 169 -16.03 6.24 12.37
N ALA A 170 -14.81 6.76 12.42
CA ALA A 170 -14.31 7.60 13.50
C ALA A 170 -13.49 8.77 12.91
N PRO A 171 -14.08 9.61 12.05
CA PRO A 171 -13.35 10.68 11.35
C PRO A 171 -12.69 11.67 12.32
N GLU A 172 -13.30 11.88 13.51
CA GLU A 172 -12.75 12.71 14.56
C GLU A 172 -11.39 12.24 15.07
N VAL A 173 -11.09 10.94 14.97
CA VAL A 173 -9.78 10.38 15.34
C VAL A 173 -8.73 10.81 14.32
N ARG A 174 -9.03 10.68 13.01
CA ARG A 174 -8.16 11.13 11.94
C ARG A 174 -7.88 12.62 12.06
N GLU A 175 -8.94 13.45 12.17
CA GLU A 175 -8.82 14.90 12.34
C GLU A 175 -7.96 15.26 13.56
N LYS A 176 -8.11 14.52 14.65
CA LYS A 176 -7.34 14.74 15.86
C LYS A 176 -5.86 14.45 15.70
N LEU A 177 -5.51 13.31 15.07
CA LEU A 177 -4.11 12.96 14.76
C LEU A 177 -3.48 14.02 13.84
N GLU A 178 -4.17 14.40 12.77
CA GLU A 178 -3.72 15.42 11.83
C GLU A 178 -3.55 16.79 12.51
N SER A 179 -4.45 17.15 13.46
CA SER A 179 -4.33 18.38 14.24
C SER A 179 -3.09 18.43 15.15
N PHE A 180 -2.51 17.29 15.46
CA PHE A 180 -1.23 17.17 16.18
C PHE A 180 -0.02 17.16 15.22
N GLY A 181 -0.25 17.31 13.92
CA GLY A 181 0.79 17.23 12.90
C GLY A 181 1.23 15.81 12.60
N ILE A 182 0.43 14.79 12.94
CA ILE A 182 0.69 13.38 12.65
C ILE A 182 -0.06 13.02 11.37
N PRO A 183 0.63 12.80 10.24
CA PRO A 183 0.02 12.33 9.00
C PRO A 183 -0.69 10.99 9.21
N VAL A 184 -1.78 10.76 8.47
CA VAL A 184 -2.55 9.52 8.52
C VAL A 184 -2.56 8.86 7.16
N ALA A 185 -1.92 7.68 7.06
CA ALA A 185 -2.03 6.78 5.92
C ALA A 185 -3.17 5.78 6.16
N VAL A 186 -4.07 5.63 5.20
CA VAL A 186 -5.15 4.63 5.30
C VAL A 186 -4.82 3.45 4.40
N ASP A 187 -4.76 2.26 4.99
CA ASP A 187 -4.57 0.99 4.29
C ASP A 187 -5.88 0.56 3.63
N TYR A 188 -5.89 0.55 2.30
CA TYR A 188 -7.02 0.07 1.48
C TYR A 188 -6.79 -1.34 0.92
N SER A 189 -5.81 -2.09 1.41
CA SER A 189 -5.51 -3.45 0.94
C SER A 189 -6.72 -4.38 0.97
N SER A 190 -7.63 -4.20 1.94
CA SER A 190 -8.86 -4.97 2.05
C SER A 190 -9.88 -4.69 0.93
N TYR A 191 -9.72 -3.62 0.17
CA TYR A 191 -10.56 -3.25 -0.97
C TYR A 191 -10.01 -3.71 -2.31
N GLU A 192 -8.82 -4.32 -2.32
CA GLU A 192 -8.30 -4.97 -3.52
C GLU A 192 -9.17 -6.18 -3.89
N THR A 193 -9.51 -6.27 -5.18
CA THR A 193 -10.35 -7.36 -5.69
C THR A 193 -9.61 -8.68 -5.76
N GLU A 194 -8.32 -8.61 -6.12
CA GLU A 194 -7.45 -9.77 -6.28
C GLU A 194 -6.62 -10.02 -5.01
N PRO A 195 -6.46 -11.30 -4.61
CA PRO A 195 -5.59 -11.63 -3.46
C PRO A 195 -4.15 -11.13 -3.64
N LEU A 196 -3.60 -11.23 -4.85
CA LEU A 196 -2.27 -10.72 -5.18
C LEU A 196 -2.22 -9.18 -5.08
N GLY A 197 -3.31 -8.47 -5.39
CA GLY A 197 -3.38 -7.03 -5.16
C GLY A 197 -3.20 -6.65 -3.69
N ARG A 198 -3.79 -7.44 -2.77
CA ARG A 198 -3.59 -7.24 -1.32
C ARG A 198 -2.15 -7.48 -0.90
N MET A 199 -1.51 -8.52 -1.44
CA MET A 199 -0.10 -8.81 -1.17
C MET A 199 0.82 -7.72 -1.74
N GLU A 200 0.47 -7.15 -2.88
CA GLU A 200 1.25 -6.11 -3.56
C GLU A 200 1.32 -4.78 -2.76
N TRP A 201 0.45 -4.61 -1.75
CA TRP A 201 0.56 -3.50 -0.80
C TRP A 201 1.89 -3.48 -0.02
N ILE A 202 2.64 -4.57 -0.01
CA ILE A 202 4.01 -4.59 0.51
C ILE A 202 4.89 -3.55 -0.22
N LYS A 203 4.63 -3.25 -1.51
CA LYS A 203 5.34 -2.21 -2.27
C LYS A 203 5.02 -0.80 -1.76
N PHE A 204 3.78 -0.54 -1.26
CA PHE A 204 3.43 0.71 -0.58
C PHE A 204 4.28 0.91 0.68
N TYR A 205 4.38 -0.14 1.51
CA TYR A 205 5.18 -0.10 2.73
C TYR A 205 6.68 -0.10 2.44
N GLY A 206 7.11 -0.72 1.34
CA GLY A 206 8.48 -0.63 0.84
C GLY A 206 8.87 0.82 0.54
N ALA A 207 8.05 1.53 -0.23
CA ALA A 207 8.26 2.96 -0.51
C ALA A 207 8.27 3.80 0.78
N LEU A 208 7.34 3.55 1.69
CA LEU A 208 7.23 4.26 2.96
C LEU A 208 8.49 4.10 3.84
N THR A 209 9.09 2.90 3.85
CA THR A 209 10.22 2.54 4.71
C THR A 209 11.58 2.61 4.01
N GLY A 210 11.62 2.96 2.71
CA GLY A 210 12.84 2.98 1.90
C GLY A 210 13.38 1.57 1.62
N LYS A 211 12.48 0.58 1.46
CA LYS A 211 12.80 -0.84 1.24
C LYS A 211 12.14 -1.37 -0.04
N GLU A 212 12.15 -0.59 -1.11
CA GLU A 212 11.45 -0.87 -2.38
C GLU A 212 11.94 -2.15 -3.05
N GLU A 213 13.26 -2.39 -3.06
CA GLU A 213 13.84 -3.60 -3.64
C GLU A 213 13.42 -4.86 -2.88
N GLN A 214 13.42 -4.79 -1.54
CA GLN A 214 12.97 -5.88 -0.68
C GLN A 214 11.48 -6.14 -0.86
N ALA A 215 10.67 -5.09 -0.99
CA ALA A 215 9.24 -5.21 -1.21
C ALA A 215 8.91 -5.88 -2.55
N SER A 216 9.63 -5.51 -3.61
CA SER A 216 9.46 -6.14 -4.92
C SER A 216 9.85 -7.61 -4.89
N ALA A 217 11.00 -7.95 -4.28
CA ALA A 217 11.45 -9.33 -4.16
C ALA A 217 10.49 -10.19 -3.32
N ALA A 218 9.99 -9.66 -2.19
CA ALA A 218 9.03 -10.37 -1.35
C ALA A 218 7.69 -10.59 -2.06
N PHE A 219 7.21 -9.61 -2.82
CA PHE A 219 6.00 -9.77 -3.64
C PHE A 219 6.18 -10.85 -4.71
N ASP A 220 7.30 -10.84 -5.45
CA ASP A 220 7.59 -11.82 -6.49
C ASP A 220 7.66 -13.25 -5.93
N GLU A 221 8.24 -13.43 -4.74
CA GLU A 221 8.28 -14.71 -4.04
C GLU A 221 6.88 -15.19 -3.64
N GLN A 222 6.06 -14.32 -3.06
CA GLN A 222 4.68 -14.64 -2.66
C GLN A 222 3.82 -14.98 -3.88
N LYS A 223 3.95 -14.21 -4.97
CA LYS A 223 3.27 -14.45 -6.23
C LYS A 223 3.63 -15.85 -6.80
N ALA A 224 4.92 -16.16 -6.89
CA ALA A 224 5.38 -17.46 -7.38
C ALA A 224 4.87 -18.63 -6.52
N ALA A 225 4.85 -18.46 -5.19
CA ALA A 225 4.32 -19.48 -4.28
C ALA A 225 2.81 -19.70 -4.47
N MET A 226 2.04 -18.63 -4.70
CA MET A 226 0.61 -18.70 -4.94
C MET A 226 0.28 -19.34 -6.29
N GLU A 227 1.03 -19.02 -7.35
CA GLU A 227 0.89 -19.62 -8.68
C GLU A 227 1.22 -21.13 -8.65
N ALA A 228 2.28 -21.52 -7.96
CA ALA A 228 2.65 -22.93 -7.78
C ALA A 228 1.55 -23.72 -7.02
N ALA A 229 0.95 -23.13 -6.00
CA ALA A 229 -0.15 -23.75 -5.25
C ALA A 229 -1.41 -23.92 -6.11
N ALA A 230 -1.73 -22.96 -6.98
CA ALA A 230 -2.85 -23.03 -7.91
C ALA A 230 -2.63 -24.12 -8.97
N GLY A 231 -1.44 -24.22 -9.57
CA GLY A 231 -1.09 -25.26 -10.54
C GLY A 231 -1.12 -26.68 -9.98
N GLY A 232 -0.64 -26.85 -8.73
CA GLY A 232 -0.69 -28.15 -8.04
C GLY A 232 -2.12 -28.62 -7.71
N SER A 233 -3.07 -27.70 -7.53
CA SER A 233 -4.48 -28.04 -7.29
C SER A 233 -5.21 -28.49 -8.55
N GLU A 234 -4.83 -28.00 -9.73
CA GLU A 234 -5.38 -28.43 -11.03
C GLU A 234 -4.89 -29.84 -11.43
N GLU A 235 -3.62 -30.18 -11.16
CA GLU A 235 -3.09 -31.52 -11.38
C GLU A 235 -3.75 -32.56 -10.47
N ALA A 236 -3.99 -32.24 -9.19
CA ALA A 236 -4.69 -33.12 -8.25
C ALA A 236 -6.15 -33.37 -8.65
N ALA A 237 -6.85 -32.35 -9.18
CA ALA A 237 -8.24 -32.48 -9.64
C ALA A 237 -8.37 -33.28 -10.96
N SER A 238 -7.33 -33.29 -11.80
CA SER A 238 -7.31 -34.03 -13.05
C SER A 238 -6.89 -35.50 -12.90
N GLY A 239 -6.26 -35.88 -11.77
CA GLY A 239 -5.74 -37.23 -11.51
C GLY A 239 -6.76 -38.23 -10.92
N ASP A 240 -7.94 -37.82 -10.48
CA ASP A 240 -8.95 -38.69 -9.83
C ASP A 240 -10.02 -39.23 -10.81
N GLY A 241 -9.69 -39.27 -12.10
CA GLY A 241 -10.57 -39.73 -13.18
C GLY A 241 -10.22 -41.11 -13.79
N ALA A 242 -9.54 -42.00 -13.05
CA ALA A 242 -9.19 -43.29 -13.60
C ALA A 242 -9.72 -44.47 -12.77
N ASP A 243 -10.55 -45.30 -13.45
CA ASP A 243 -10.92 -46.69 -13.18
C ASP A 243 -11.93 -46.99 -12.06
N VAL A 244 -13.18 -46.73 -12.37
CA VAL A 244 -14.26 -47.60 -11.83
C VAL A 244 -14.49 -48.71 -12.88
N ASP A 245 -13.89 -49.88 -12.64
CA ASP A 245 -14.15 -51.10 -13.36
C ASP A 245 -15.63 -51.56 -13.15
N PRO A 246 -16.47 -51.61 -14.21
CA PRO A 246 -17.86 -51.99 -14.09
C PRO A 246 -18.12 -53.50 -14.04
N ALA A 247 -17.09 -54.34 -13.82
CA ALA A 247 -17.18 -55.81 -13.90
C ALA A 247 -16.98 -56.51 -12.54
N ARG A 248 -17.74 -56.17 -11.51
CA ARG A 248 -17.99 -57.05 -10.36
C ARG A 248 -19.44 -56.96 -9.92
N ARG A 249 -20.25 -57.79 -10.54
CA ARG A 249 -21.46 -58.34 -9.99
C ARG A 249 -21.33 -59.84 -9.78
#